data_1fc3231be3aae2354b5d0192e7ce9c00
#
_entry.id   1fc3231be3aae2354b5d0192e7ce9c00
#
_cell.length_a   1.000
_cell.length_b   1.000
_cell.length_c   1.000
_cell.angle_alpha   90.00
_cell.angle_beta   90.00
_cell.angle_gamma   90.00
#
_symmetry.space_group_name_H-M   'P 1'
#
loop_
_entity.id
_entity.type
_entity.pdbx_description
1 polymer ?
#
loop_
_entity_poly.entity_id
_entity_poly.type
_entity_poly.pdbx_seq_one_letter_code
_entity_poly.pdbx_strand_id
1 'polypeptide(L)'
;MTDRQRGVALISVLLITALVTLIVSDMLARQRLNLISSANQSARQQLWQLALSGEAWARQQLLADLRDQQGLARVHLGQRWAQGPQEFEIEGGRIRIRLEDLGARFNLDRLRDGRDRFSHARYQRLLALLGLAPHDPARLSAPLGRDGKPLPFADASELWRLAALDAAGMRRLRPWVAATRDGGLNLNTAPAEQLASLEGLDMGIAQALVQARPADGYSSVQAFIEQPLLAGRKVEQYGLSVASERFRAVLDVALGEHRLRLVSDLLTRSDGQVQILRRRLAAPGLPFSE
;
A
#
# COMPACT_ATOMS: atom_id res chain seq x y z
N MET A 1 -79.98 13.07 20.25
CA MET A 1 -78.56 13.48 20.11
C MET A 1 -78.56 14.76 19.32
N THR A 2 -78.20 15.85 19.96
CA THR A 2 -78.17 17.18 19.38
C THR A 2 -77.08 17.30 18.31
N ASP A 3 -77.32 18.09 17.26
CA ASP A 3 -76.35 18.30 16.17
C ASP A 3 -74.96 18.74 16.61
N ARG A 4 -74.86 19.40 17.75
CA ARG A 4 -73.59 19.78 18.43
C ARG A 4 -72.77 18.57 18.84
N GLN A 5 -73.37 17.48 19.27
CA GLN A 5 -72.65 16.25 19.69
C GLN A 5 -72.11 15.45 18.47
N ARG A 6 -72.76 15.55 17.29
CA ARG A 6 -72.29 14.98 16.03
C ARG A 6 -71.06 15.67 15.51
N GLY A 7 -70.97 17.00 15.63
CA GLY A 7 -69.80 17.78 15.21
C GLY A 7 -68.53 17.47 16.03
N VAL A 8 -68.71 17.36 17.39
CA VAL A 8 -67.57 17.01 18.29
C VAL A 8 -67.09 15.59 18.04
N ALA A 9 -67.96 14.61 17.80
CA ALA A 9 -67.59 13.23 17.50
C ALA A 9 -66.80 13.16 16.15
N LEU A 10 -67.21 13.90 15.11
CA LEU A 10 -66.48 13.91 13.84
C LEU A 10 -65.08 14.51 13.99
N ILE A 11 -64.92 15.63 14.71
CA ILE A 11 -63.63 16.25 14.97
C ILE A 11 -62.73 15.28 15.76
N SER A 12 -63.25 14.62 16.76
CA SER A 12 -62.47 13.62 17.58
C SER A 12 -61.98 12.46 16.72
N VAL A 13 -62.82 11.91 15.83
CA VAL A 13 -62.40 10.83 14.89
C VAL A 13 -61.36 11.33 13.91
N LEU A 14 -61.50 12.55 13.35
CA LEU A 14 -60.51 13.11 12.44
C LEU A 14 -59.18 13.36 13.17
N LEU A 15 -59.22 13.83 14.39
CA LEU A 15 -57.99 14.00 15.20
C LEU A 15 -57.28 12.70 15.49
N ILE A 16 -58.02 11.66 15.89
CA ILE A 16 -57.47 10.30 16.13
C ILE A 16 -56.87 9.72 14.86
N THR A 17 -57.59 9.81 13.73
CA THR A 17 -57.08 9.29 12.45
C THR A 17 -55.81 10.05 12.02
N ALA A 18 -55.78 11.39 12.15
CA ALA A 18 -54.59 12.17 11.88
C ALA A 18 -53.39 11.76 12.78
N LEU A 19 -53.64 11.57 14.06
CA LEU A 19 -52.61 11.15 15.02
C LEU A 19 -52.10 9.76 14.69
N VAL A 20 -52.98 8.79 14.41
CA VAL A 20 -52.59 7.43 14.01
C VAL A 20 -51.78 7.45 12.72
N THR A 21 -52.23 8.21 11.71
CA THR A 21 -51.51 8.36 10.44
C THR A 21 -50.08 8.93 10.66
N LEU A 22 -49.94 9.89 11.54
CA LEU A 22 -48.65 10.49 11.87
C LEU A 22 -47.72 9.49 12.57
N ILE A 23 -48.23 8.73 13.54
CA ILE A 23 -47.45 7.67 14.22
C ILE A 23 -47.04 6.57 13.26
N VAL A 24 -47.94 6.10 12.39
CA VAL A 24 -47.64 5.06 11.39
C VAL A 24 -46.60 5.56 10.39
N SER A 25 -46.72 6.82 9.93
CA SER A 25 -45.75 7.43 9.02
C SER A 25 -44.34 7.53 9.63
N ASP A 26 -44.23 7.94 10.91
CA ASP A 26 -42.98 7.98 11.64
C ASP A 26 -42.39 6.57 11.80
N MET A 27 -43.21 5.60 12.15
CA MET A 27 -42.78 4.20 12.28
C MET A 27 -42.26 3.63 10.94
N LEU A 28 -42.94 3.88 9.82
CA LEU A 28 -42.49 3.47 8.50
C LEU A 28 -41.19 4.14 8.09
N ALA A 29 -41.03 5.43 8.38
CA ALA A 29 -39.78 6.15 8.12
C ALA A 29 -38.61 5.54 8.89
N ARG A 30 -38.79 5.25 10.18
CA ARG A 30 -37.79 4.59 11.01
C ARG A 30 -37.45 3.18 10.52
N GLN A 31 -38.45 2.40 10.11
CA GLN A 31 -38.23 1.06 9.54
C GLN A 31 -37.37 1.14 8.25
N ARG A 32 -37.65 2.08 7.35
CA ARG A 32 -36.85 2.29 6.14
C ARG A 32 -35.40 2.60 6.47
N LEU A 33 -35.15 3.51 7.41
CA LEU A 33 -33.79 3.86 7.86
C LEU A 33 -33.07 2.65 8.45
N ASN A 34 -33.74 1.84 9.28
CA ASN A 34 -33.18 0.64 9.83
C ASN A 34 -32.83 -0.40 8.77
N LEU A 35 -33.69 -0.61 7.76
CA LEU A 35 -33.42 -1.52 6.64
C LEU A 35 -32.20 -1.07 5.81
N ILE A 36 -32.12 0.23 5.48
CA ILE A 36 -30.96 0.80 4.75
C ILE A 36 -29.68 0.65 5.57
N SER A 37 -29.75 0.95 6.86
CA SER A 37 -28.59 0.83 7.76
C SER A 37 -28.12 -0.63 7.87
N SER A 38 -29.04 -1.57 8.03
CA SER A 38 -28.76 -3.01 8.11
C SER A 38 -28.14 -3.54 6.80
N ALA A 39 -28.72 -3.14 5.65
CA ALA A 39 -28.18 -3.50 4.33
C ALA A 39 -26.75 -2.97 4.12
N ASN A 40 -26.51 -1.70 4.47
CA ASN A 40 -25.17 -1.10 4.40
C ASN A 40 -24.16 -1.80 5.33
N GLN A 41 -24.58 -2.19 6.52
CA GLN A 41 -23.73 -2.93 7.45
C GLN A 41 -23.39 -4.32 6.91
N SER A 42 -24.37 -5.03 6.37
CA SER A 42 -24.15 -6.34 5.73
C SER A 42 -23.18 -6.23 4.54
N ALA A 43 -23.37 -5.24 3.66
CA ALA A 43 -22.48 -5.01 2.53
C ALA A 43 -21.03 -4.71 2.97
N ARG A 44 -20.85 -3.89 4.02
CA ARG A 44 -19.52 -3.62 4.58
C ARG A 44 -18.85 -4.88 5.14
N GLN A 45 -19.60 -5.73 5.82
CA GLN A 45 -19.08 -7.00 6.35
C GLN A 45 -18.68 -7.94 5.22
N GLN A 46 -19.48 -8.06 4.16
CA GLN A 46 -19.17 -8.86 2.99
C GLN A 46 -17.92 -8.35 2.27
N LEU A 47 -17.80 -7.04 2.02
CA LEU A 47 -16.60 -6.43 1.44
C LEU A 47 -15.35 -6.73 2.26
N TRP A 48 -15.45 -6.66 3.59
CA TRP A 48 -14.35 -6.96 4.48
C TRP A 48 -13.92 -8.44 4.38
N GLN A 49 -14.85 -9.38 4.39
CA GLN A 49 -14.56 -10.81 4.24
C GLN A 49 -13.92 -11.11 2.88
N LEU A 50 -14.41 -10.49 1.81
CA LEU A 50 -13.84 -10.62 0.48
C LEU A 50 -12.41 -10.06 0.41
N ALA A 51 -12.16 -8.92 1.06
CA ALA A 51 -10.81 -8.36 1.16
C ALA A 51 -9.86 -9.30 1.92
N LEU A 52 -10.30 -9.90 3.03
CA LEU A 52 -9.49 -10.88 3.76
C LEU A 52 -9.23 -12.15 2.95
N SER A 53 -10.19 -12.60 2.15
CA SER A 53 -10.00 -13.74 1.22
C SER A 53 -8.95 -13.41 0.16
N GLY A 54 -8.99 -12.20 -0.41
CA GLY A 54 -7.96 -11.72 -1.32
C GLY A 54 -6.58 -11.60 -0.66
N GLU A 55 -6.51 -11.17 0.60
CA GLU A 55 -5.26 -11.14 1.37
C GLU A 55 -4.70 -12.56 1.58
N ALA A 56 -5.56 -13.53 1.90
CA ALA A 56 -5.15 -14.92 2.04
C ALA A 56 -4.59 -15.48 0.72
N TRP A 57 -5.23 -15.15 -0.40
CA TRP A 57 -4.72 -15.51 -1.72
C TRP A 57 -3.34 -14.88 -2.00
N ALA A 58 -3.17 -13.59 -1.73
CA ALA A 58 -1.89 -12.88 -1.91
C ALA A 58 -0.76 -13.54 -1.09
N ARG A 59 -1.06 -13.95 0.16
CA ARG A 59 -0.12 -14.70 0.99
C ARG A 59 0.24 -16.05 0.38
N GLN A 60 -0.72 -16.76 -0.20
CA GLN A 60 -0.48 -18.05 -0.86
C GLN A 60 0.44 -17.91 -2.08
N GLN A 61 0.31 -16.83 -2.87
CA GLN A 61 1.22 -16.57 -3.98
C GLN A 61 2.65 -16.36 -3.48
N LEU A 62 2.85 -15.55 -2.45
CA LEU A 62 4.16 -15.36 -1.84
C LEU A 62 4.71 -16.66 -1.24
N LEU A 63 3.88 -17.47 -0.57
CA LEU A 63 4.30 -18.77 -0.04
C LEU A 63 4.69 -19.76 -1.12
N ALA A 64 4.03 -19.74 -2.28
CA ALA A 64 4.37 -20.60 -3.40
C ALA A 64 5.76 -20.26 -3.97
N ASP A 65 6.07 -18.95 -4.09
CA ASP A 65 7.38 -18.49 -4.55
C ASP A 65 8.49 -18.73 -3.49
N LEU A 66 8.16 -18.70 -2.19
CA LEU A 66 9.08 -19.00 -1.10
C LEU A 66 9.50 -20.48 -1.05
N ARG A 67 8.65 -21.38 -1.49
CA ARG A 67 8.94 -22.83 -1.54
C ARG A 67 9.84 -23.22 -2.69
N ASP A 68 9.96 -22.37 -3.68
CA ASP A 68 10.93 -22.55 -4.76
C ASP A 68 12.34 -22.32 -4.19
N GLN A 69 13.31 -23.20 -4.53
CA GLN A 69 14.64 -23.25 -3.91
C GLN A 69 15.43 -21.94 -3.96
N GLN A 70 15.03 -20.99 -4.80
CA GLN A 70 15.64 -19.66 -4.94
C GLN A 70 14.74 -18.52 -4.44
N GLY A 71 13.51 -18.81 -4.01
CA GLY A 71 12.48 -17.79 -3.81
C GLY A 71 12.77 -16.70 -2.79
N LEU A 72 13.56 -16.98 -1.75
CA LEU A 72 14.00 -15.98 -0.77
C LEU A 72 15.35 -15.35 -1.11
N ALA A 73 16.26 -16.13 -1.73
CA ALA A 73 17.58 -15.63 -2.09
C ALA A 73 17.52 -14.61 -3.23
N ARG A 74 16.46 -14.66 -4.03
CA ARG A 74 16.27 -13.82 -5.19
C ARG A 74 14.80 -13.51 -5.43
N VAL A 75 14.43 -12.24 -5.36
CA VAL A 75 13.07 -11.75 -5.62
C VAL A 75 13.08 -10.92 -6.89
N HIS A 76 12.27 -11.31 -7.89
CA HIS A 76 12.27 -10.69 -9.22
C HIS A 76 10.87 -10.65 -9.86
N LEU A 77 10.71 -9.85 -10.92
CA LEU A 77 9.42 -9.62 -11.58
C LEU A 77 8.92 -10.81 -12.40
N GLY A 78 9.75 -11.83 -12.66
CA GLY A 78 9.35 -13.09 -13.31
C GLY A 78 8.61 -14.07 -12.37
N GLN A 79 8.56 -13.81 -11.06
CA GLN A 79 7.86 -14.65 -10.08
C GLN A 79 6.34 -14.48 -10.15
N ARG A 80 5.60 -15.44 -9.60
CA ARG A 80 4.12 -15.48 -9.66
C ARG A 80 3.47 -14.26 -9.01
N TRP A 81 4.03 -13.82 -7.90
CA TRP A 81 3.51 -12.67 -7.17
C TRP A 81 3.52 -11.37 -8.01
N ALA A 82 4.42 -11.25 -8.99
CA ALA A 82 4.63 -10.04 -9.80
C ALA A 82 3.87 -10.03 -11.12
N GLN A 83 3.09 -11.08 -11.44
CA GLN A 83 2.42 -11.24 -12.75
C GLN A 83 1.22 -10.29 -12.96
N GLY A 84 1.30 -9.07 -12.40
CA GLY A 84 0.28 -8.05 -12.56
C GLY A 84 -0.92 -8.21 -11.62
N PRO A 85 -1.87 -7.28 -11.69
CA PRO A 85 -3.09 -7.39 -10.88
C PRO A 85 -3.90 -8.61 -11.30
N GLN A 86 -4.28 -9.43 -10.32
CA GLN A 86 -5.20 -10.54 -10.53
C GLN A 86 -6.62 -10.08 -10.24
N GLU A 87 -7.54 -10.39 -11.15
CA GLU A 87 -8.95 -10.06 -11.00
C GLU A 87 -9.78 -11.34 -10.87
N PHE A 88 -10.69 -11.32 -9.91
CA PHE A 88 -11.62 -12.41 -9.65
C PHE A 88 -13.04 -11.85 -9.69
N GLU A 89 -13.85 -12.41 -10.60
CA GLU A 89 -15.27 -12.16 -10.61
C GLU A 89 -15.94 -13.00 -9.52
N ILE A 90 -16.84 -12.38 -8.78
CA ILE A 90 -17.65 -13.01 -7.74
C ILE A 90 -19.11 -12.62 -7.96
N GLU A 91 -20.05 -13.32 -7.33
CA GLU A 91 -21.47 -12.98 -7.42
C GLU A 91 -21.71 -11.53 -6.95
N GLY A 92 -22.19 -10.70 -7.87
CA GLY A 92 -22.50 -9.29 -7.63
C GLY A 92 -21.29 -8.35 -7.51
N GLY A 93 -20.05 -8.81 -7.79
CA GLY A 93 -18.88 -7.96 -7.64
C GLY A 93 -17.58 -8.52 -8.20
N ARG A 94 -16.48 -7.91 -7.79
CA ARG A 94 -15.12 -8.32 -8.19
C ARG A 94 -14.08 -7.96 -7.13
N ILE A 95 -12.98 -8.70 -7.16
CA ILE A 95 -11.79 -8.46 -6.34
C ILE A 95 -10.61 -8.28 -7.29
N ARG A 96 -9.89 -7.17 -7.17
CA ARG A 96 -8.60 -6.96 -7.84
C ARG A 96 -7.51 -6.98 -6.78
N ILE A 97 -6.48 -7.81 -6.99
CA ILE A 97 -5.37 -8.01 -6.06
C ILE A 97 -4.08 -7.66 -6.79
N ARG A 98 -3.27 -6.79 -6.18
CA ARG A 98 -1.92 -6.46 -6.64
C ARG A 98 -0.95 -6.64 -5.49
N LEU A 99 0.15 -7.31 -5.78
CA LEU A 99 1.31 -7.41 -4.90
C LEU A 99 2.41 -6.46 -5.37
N GLU A 100 3.06 -5.81 -4.45
CA GLU A 100 4.15 -4.88 -4.68
C GLU A 100 5.33 -5.25 -3.79
N ASP A 101 6.54 -5.28 -4.35
CA ASP A 101 7.76 -5.40 -3.58
C ASP A 101 8.12 -4.04 -2.95
N LEU A 102 8.15 -3.96 -1.62
CA LEU A 102 8.58 -2.74 -0.94
C LEU A 102 10.10 -2.55 -0.97
N GLY A 103 10.88 -3.61 -1.24
CA GLY A 103 12.30 -3.53 -1.51
C GLY A 103 12.65 -2.84 -2.84
N ALA A 104 11.69 -2.72 -3.77
CA ALA A 104 11.83 -1.92 -5.00
C ALA A 104 11.92 -0.42 -4.74
N ARG A 105 11.63 0.03 -3.51
CA ARG A 105 11.57 1.43 -3.10
C ARG A 105 12.76 1.80 -2.23
N PHE A 106 13.08 3.09 -2.17
CA PHE A 106 14.11 3.58 -1.27
C PHE A 106 13.70 3.31 0.19
N ASN A 107 14.59 2.66 0.95
CA ASN A 107 14.35 2.35 2.36
C ASN A 107 14.65 3.57 3.24
N LEU A 108 13.60 4.19 3.78
CA LEU A 108 13.71 5.37 4.65
C LEU A 108 14.50 5.10 5.95
N ASP A 109 14.45 3.87 6.46
CA ASP A 109 15.13 3.53 7.71
C ASP A 109 16.65 3.69 7.60
N ARG A 110 17.21 3.64 6.39
CA ARG A 110 18.62 3.91 6.16
C ARG A 110 19.01 5.36 6.40
N LEU A 111 18.08 6.30 6.30
CA LEU A 111 18.33 7.71 6.63
C LEU A 111 18.45 7.96 8.13
N ARG A 112 18.08 6.99 8.95
CA ARG A 112 18.18 7.06 10.40
C ARG A 112 19.62 6.91 10.92
N ASP A 113 20.48 6.25 10.15
CA ASP A 113 21.90 6.19 10.42
C ASP A 113 22.60 7.39 9.76
N GLY A 114 22.97 8.38 10.55
CA GLY A 114 23.72 9.57 10.09
C GLY A 114 25.10 9.25 9.49
N ARG A 115 25.59 8.02 9.63
CA ARG A 115 26.84 7.54 9.04
C ARG A 115 26.67 6.97 7.64
N ASP A 116 25.45 6.62 7.24
CA ASP A 116 25.14 6.05 5.91
C ASP A 116 25.11 7.14 4.84
N ARG A 117 26.29 7.66 4.49
CA ARG A 117 26.44 8.72 3.48
C ARG A 117 25.93 8.32 2.10
N PHE A 118 26.00 7.04 1.76
CA PHE A 118 25.53 6.54 0.46
C PHE A 118 24.00 6.62 0.36
N SER A 119 23.30 6.14 1.34
CA SER A 119 21.82 6.23 1.36
C SER A 119 21.35 7.68 1.41
N HIS A 120 22.02 8.55 2.17
CA HIS A 120 21.70 9.97 2.17
C HIS A 120 21.89 10.61 0.77
N ALA A 121 22.99 10.32 0.08
CA ALA A 121 23.25 10.84 -1.26
C ALA A 121 22.24 10.31 -2.30
N ARG A 122 21.88 9.02 -2.24
CA ARG A 122 20.86 8.39 -3.09
C ARG A 122 19.49 9.02 -2.87
N TYR A 123 19.12 9.28 -1.63
CA TYR A 123 17.87 9.93 -1.31
C TYR A 123 17.80 11.35 -1.89
N GLN A 124 18.87 12.15 -1.77
CA GLN A 124 18.91 13.49 -2.36
C GLN A 124 18.79 13.46 -3.89
N ARG A 125 19.45 12.50 -4.54
CA ARG A 125 19.29 12.31 -6.00
C ARG A 125 17.87 11.91 -6.36
N LEU A 126 17.24 11.02 -5.58
CA LEU A 126 15.84 10.65 -5.78
C LEU A 126 14.91 11.88 -5.67
N LEU A 127 15.10 12.73 -4.65
CA LEU A 127 14.35 13.98 -4.52
C LEU A 127 14.53 14.88 -5.75
N ALA A 128 15.76 15.03 -6.23
CA ALA A 128 16.05 15.84 -7.42
C ALA A 128 15.36 15.27 -8.68
N LEU A 129 15.42 13.94 -8.89
CA LEU A 129 14.73 13.26 -10.00
C LEU A 129 13.21 13.46 -9.94
N LEU A 130 12.64 13.55 -8.76
CA LEU A 130 11.22 13.80 -8.55
C LEU A 130 10.84 15.30 -8.59
N GLY A 131 11.82 16.20 -8.80
CA GLY A 131 11.59 17.65 -8.75
C GLY A 131 11.15 18.14 -7.38
N LEU A 132 11.67 17.50 -6.30
CA LEU A 132 11.42 17.87 -4.91
C LEU A 132 12.60 18.64 -4.34
N ALA A 133 12.31 19.63 -3.50
CA ALA A 133 13.35 20.36 -2.81
C ALA A 133 14.15 19.43 -1.88
N PRO A 134 15.49 19.57 -1.83
CA PRO A 134 16.29 18.85 -0.88
C PRO A 134 15.90 19.24 0.55
N HIS A 135 15.87 18.30 1.44
CA HIS A 135 15.71 18.54 2.88
C HIS A 135 16.82 17.84 3.66
N ASP A 136 17.15 18.41 4.80
CA ASP A 136 18.24 17.95 5.63
C ASP A 136 17.95 16.53 6.18
N PRO A 137 18.74 15.51 5.78
CA PRO A 137 18.58 14.15 6.31
C PRO A 137 18.77 14.07 7.83
N ALA A 138 19.52 14.99 8.44
CA ALA A 138 19.69 15.02 9.90
C ALA A 138 18.36 15.25 10.64
N ARG A 139 17.41 15.92 10.01
CA ARG A 139 16.04 16.08 10.55
C ARG A 139 15.23 14.78 10.54
N LEU A 140 15.67 13.79 9.78
CA LEU A 140 15.07 12.47 9.70
C LEU A 140 15.69 11.51 10.73
N SER A 141 16.73 11.94 11.46
CA SER A 141 17.33 11.14 12.50
C SER A 141 16.33 10.82 13.61
N ALA A 142 16.34 9.56 14.02
CA ALA A 142 15.43 9.06 15.02
C ALA A 142 15.97 9.21 16.42
N PRO A 143 15.10 9.29 17.44
CA PRO A 143 15.51 9.01 18.80
C PRO A 143 16.09 7.59 18.88
N LEU A 144 17.07 7.39 19.73
CA LEU A 144 17.64 6.07 19.95
C LEU A 144 16.69 5.22 20.79
N GLY A 145 16.57 3.96 20.42
CA GLY A 145 15.91 2.94 21.23
C GLY A 145 16.73 2.55 22.45
N ARG A 146 16.20 1.66 23.28
CA ARG A 146 16.90 1.14 24.48
C ARG A 146 18.18 0.38 24.15
N ASP A 147 18.28 -0.14 22.93
CA ASP A 147 19.44 -0.85 22.37
C ASP A 147 20.48 0.09 21.74
N GLY A 148 20.32 1.40 21.86
CA GLY A 148 21.19 2.42 21.27
C GLY A 148 21.07 2.55 19.75
N LYS A 149 20.14 1.82 19.11
CA LYS A 149 19.90 1.93 17.67
C LYS A 149 18.78 2.94 17.37
N PRO A 150 18.83 3.61 16.20
CA PRO A 150 17.75 4.48 15.78
C PRO A 150 16.42 3.70 15.68
N LEU A 151 15.35 4.28 16.21
CA LEU A 151 14.01 3.67 16.07
C LEU A 151 13.58 3.70 14.60
N PRO A 152 13.11 2.56 14.03
CA PRO A 152 12.68 2.52 12.65
C PRO A 152 11.44 3.37 12.43
N PHE A 153 11.22 3.79 11.19
CA PHE A 153 9.95 4.39 10.78
C PHE A 153 8.82 3.38 10.92
N ALA A 154 7.72 3.78 11.53
CA ALA A 154 6.51 2.95 11.51
C ALA A 154 5.86 2.96 10.11
N ASP A 155 5.94 4.10 9.43
CA ASP A 155 5.40 4.27 8.06
C ASP A 155 6.07 5.45 7.35
N ALA A 156 6.07 5.41 6.00
CA ALA A 156 6.57 6.51 5.18
C ALA A 156 5.82 7.84 5.42
N SER A 157 4.61 7.81 5.98
CA SER A 157 3.86 9.02 6.34
C SER A 157 4.50 9.83 7.47
N GLU A 158 5.41 9.25 8.24
CA GLU A 158 6.16 10.03 9.24
C GLU A 158 7.04 11.12 8.60
N LEU A 159 7.42 10.97 7.34
CA LEU A 159 8.11 12.01 6.59
C LEU A 159 7.34 13.32 6.54
N TRP A 160 6.02 13.28 6.54
CA TRP A 160 5.19 14.47 6.59
C TRP A 160 5.51 15.38 7.79
N ARG A 161 5.82 14.78 8.92
CA ARG A 161 6.12 15.51 10.15
C ARG A 161 7.58 15.95 10.25
N LEU A 162 8.49 15.24 9.58
CA LEU A 162 9.93 15.41 9.72
C LEU A 162 10.54 16.18 8.55
N ALA A 163 10.06 15.95 7.35
CA ALA A 163 10.48 16.66 6.16
C ALA A 163 9.50 17.83 5.91
N ALA A 164 10.01 18.99 5.59
CA ALA A 164 9.19 20.15 5.23
C ALA A 164 8.54 19.97 3.84
N LEU A 165 7.86 18.84 3.64
CA LEU A 165 7.16 18.50 2.40
C LEU A 165 5.69 18.90 2.54
N ASP A 166 5.19 19.57 1.51
CA ASP A 166 3.75 19.81 1.38
C ASP A 166 3.00 18.55 0.92
N ALA A 167 1.68 18.64 0.85
CA ALA A 167 0.84 17.54 0.40
C ALA A 167 1.17 17.06 -1.03
N ALA A 168 1.58 17.96 -1.91
CA ALA A 168 1.93 17.63 -3.29
C ALA A 168 3.28 16.88 -3.33
N GLY A 169 4.27 17.36 -2.59
CA GLY A 169 5.56 16.69 -2.44
C GLY A 169 5.43 15.28 -1.84
N MET A 170 4.60 15.13 -0.81
CA MET A 170 4.33 13.80 -0.24
C MET A 170 3.65 12.85 -1.22
N ARG A 171 2.69 13.33 -2.02
CA ARG A 171 2.07 12.49 -3.07
C ARG A 171 3.09 12.04 -4.11
N ARG A 172 4.04 12.92 -4.49
CA ARG A 172 5.12 12.58 -5.43
C ARG A 172 6.12 11.60 -4.82
N LEU A 173 6.52 11.77 -3.57
CA LEU A 173 7.56 10.97 -2.93
C LEU A 173 7.06 9.59 -2.48
N ARG A 174 5.83 9.51 -1.99
CA ARG A 174 5.26 8.30 -1.37
C ARG A 174 5.38 7.02 -2.20
N PRO A 175 5.19 7.02 -3.53
CA PRO A 175 5.36 5.82 -4.34
C PRO A 175 6.78 5.25 -4.33
N TRP A 176 7.77 6.09 -4.08
CA TRP A 176 9.19 5.80 -4.23
C TRP A 176 9.91 5.41 -2.95
N VAL A 177 9.25 5.50 -1.81
CA VAL A 177 9.85 5.26 -0.51
C VAL A 177 9.06 4.23 0.30
N ALA A 178 9.75 3.50 1.16
CA ALA A 178 9.14 2.56 2.09
C ALA A 178 9.95 2.52 3.40
N ALA A 179 9.29 2.16 4.50
CA ALA A 179 9.92 1.83 5.77
C ALA A 179 10.07 0.31 5.85
N THR A 180 11.25 -0.21 5.53
CA THR A 180 11.50 -1.67 5.43
C THR A 180 12.50 -2.19 6.45
N ARG A 181 12.89 -1.37 7.41
CA ARG A 181 13.93 -1.65 8.42
C ARG A 181 15.27 -1.97 7.75
N ASP A 182 15.71 -3.21 7.78
CA ASP A 182 17.06 -3.62 7.37
C ASP A 182 17.21 -3.92 5.87
N GLY A 183 16.12 -3.80 5.06
CA GLY A 183 16.13 -4.13 3.63
C GLY A 183 17.02 -3.21 2.78
N GLY A 184 17.69 -3.78 1.77
CA GLY A 184 18.34 -3.04 0.69
C GLY A 184 17.38 -2.74 -0.48
N LEU A 185 17.82 -1.89 -1.41
CA LEU A 185 17.11 -1.66 -2.69
C LEU A 185 17.23 -2.93 -3.55
N ASN A 186 16.12 -3.56 -3.87
CA ASN A 186 16.09 -4.74 -4.71
C ASN A 186 16.26 -4.36 -6.20
N LEU A 187 17.43 -4.67 -6.74
CA LEU A 187 17.81 -4.36 -8.12
C LEU A 187 16.93 -5.08 -9.16
N ASN A 188 16.33 -6.22 -8.77
CA ASN A 188 15.49 -7.02 -9.65
C ASN A 188 14.08 -6.48 -9.81
N THR A 189 13.64 -5.59 -8.93
CA THR A 189 12.29 -5.03 -8.93
C THR A 189 12.28 -3.51 -8.98
N ALA A 190 13.42 -2.86 -8.69
CA ALA A 190 13.57 -1.40 -8.69
C ALA A 190 13.23 -0.80 -10.07
N PRO A 191 12.39 0.25 -10.15
CA PRO A 191 12.13 1.00 -11.37
C PRO A 191 13.33 1.89 -11.75
N ALA A 192 13.29 2.45 -12.96
CA ALA A 192 14.40 3.24 -13.50
C ALA A 192 14.77 4.44 -12.63
N GLU A 193 13.80 5.12 -12.03
CA GLU A 193 14.01 6.26 -11.13
C GLU A 193 14.82 5.87 -9.89
N GLN A 194 14.56 4.69 -9.34
CA GLN A 194 15.34 4.17 -8.21
C GLN A 194 16.77 3.83 -8.62
N LEU A 195 16.96 3.20 -9.79
CA LEU A 195 18.28 2.91 -10.31
C LEU A 195 19.04 4.20 -10.66
N ALA A 196 18.39 5.21 -11.24
CA ALA A 196 18.99 6.51 -11.55
C ALA A 196 19.43 7.30 -10.30
N SER A 197 18.88 6.94 -9.12
CA SER A 197 19.35 7.52 -7.86
C SER A 197 20.71 6.96 -7.39
N LEU A 198 21.19 5.86 -7.97
CA LEU A 198 22.50 5.27 -7.68
C LEU A 198 23.65 6.11 -8.21
N GLU A 199 24.83 5.91 -7.67
CA GLU A 199 26.05 6.62 -8.02
C GLU A 199 26.42 6.40 -9.50
N GLY A 200 26.68 7.48 -10.22
CA GLY A 200 27.14 7.42 -11.60
C GLY A 200 26.11 6.95 -12.64
N LEU A 201 24.83 6.78 -12.23
CA LEU A 201 23.75 6.45 -13.15
C LEU A 201 22.91 7.68 -13.48
N ASP A 202 22.52 7.76 -14.74
CA ASP A 202 21.50 8.69 -15.23
C ASP A 202 20.23 7.93 -15.62
N MET A 203 19.18 8.66 -15.98
CA MET A 203 17.90 8.06 -16.34
C MET A 203 17.98 7.15 -17.58
N GLY A 204 18.81 7.52 -18.57
CA GLY A 204 18.96 6.72 -19.79
C GLY A 204 19.59 5.36 -19.53
N ILE A 205 20.65 5.35 -18.73
CA ILE A 205 21.30 4.10 -18.30
C ILE A 205 20.38 3.26 -17.40
N ALA A 206 19.68 3.91 -16.48
CA ALA A 206 18.73 3.23 -15.60
C ALA A 206 17.61 2.56 -16.40
N GLN A 207 17.06 3.23 -17.42
CA GLN A 207 16.07 2.65 -18.33
C GLN A 207 16.64 1.46 -19.12
N ALA A 208 17.85 1.59 -19.65
CA ALA A 208 18.54 0.52 -20.36
C ALA A 208 18.77 -0.70 -19.45
N LEU A 209 19.15 -0.49 -18.19
CA LEU A 209 19.32 -1.55 -17.19
C LEU A 209 18.00 -2.27 -16.86
N VAL A 210 16.89 -1.52 -16.77
CA VAL A 210 15.56 -2.11 -16.58
C VAL A 210 15.16 -2.97 -17.78
N GLN A 211 15.43 -2.51 -19.00
CA GLN A 211 15.15 -3.26 -20.23
C GLN A 211 16.03 -4.50 -20.39
N ALA A 212 17.31 -4.39 -20.02
CA ALA A 212 18.28 -5.50 -20.09
C ALA A 212 18.21 -6.46 -18.89
N ARG A 213 17.31 -6.22 -17.94
CA ARG A 213 17.16 -7.06 -16.74
C ARG A 213 16.78 -8.48 -17.14
N PRO A 214 17.52 -9.51 -16.65
CA PRO A 214 17.14 -10.90 -16.90
C PRO A 214 15.73 -11.21 -16.39
N ALA A 215 15.00 -12.06 -17.09
CA ALA A 215 13.63 -12.44 -16.72
C ALA A 215 13.55 -13.06 -15.31
N ASP A 216 14.59 -13.81 -14.93
CA ASP A 216 14.77 -14.42 -13.60
C ASP A 216 15.58 -13.53 -12.63
N GLY A 217 15.84 -12.26 -13.01
CA GLY A 217 16.58 -11.28 -12.24
C GLY A 217 18.10 -11.56 -12.18
N TYR A 218 18.84 -10.60 -11.62
CA TYR A 218 20.26 -10.77 -11.32
C TYR A 218 20.43 -11.74 -10.17
N SER A 219 21.42 -12.65 -10.27
CA SER A 219 21.72 -13.65 -9.25
C SER A 219 22.35 -13.05 -7.98
N SER A 220 23.00 -11.89 -8.11
CA SER A 220 23.66 -11.19 -7.01
C SER A 220 23.80 -9.69 -7.33
N VAL A 221 24.09 -8.88 -6.33
CA VAL A 221 24.47 -7.47 -6.50
C VAL A 221 25.72 -7.35 -7.38
N GLN A 222 26.66 -8.27 -7.22
CA GLN A 222 27.87 -8.31 -8.04
C GLN A 222 27.55 -8.54 -9.53
N ALA A 223 26.66 -9.49 -9.85
CA ALA A 223 26.21 -9.73 -11.22
C ALA A 223 25.52 -8.53 -11.87
N PHE A 224 24.86 -7.68 -11.08
CA PHE A 224 24.35 -6.41 -11.56
C PHE A 224 25.48 -5.41 -11.87
N ILE A 225 26.47 -5.26 -10.98
CA ILE A 225 27.58 -4.33 -11.16
C ILE A 225 28.46 -4.69 -12.34
N GLU A 226 28.59 -5.97 -12.64
CA GLU A 226 29.35 -6.49 -13.78
C GLU A 226 28.64 -6.33 -15.14
N GLN A 227 27.44 -5.72 -15.17
CA GLN A 227 26.76 -5.47 -16.43
C GLN A 227 27.59 -4.53 -17.34
N PRO A 228 27.66 -4.81 -18.65
CA PRO A 228 28.42 -3.98 -19.59
C PRO A 228 27.98 -2.49 -19.58
N LEU A 229 26.71 -2.22 -19.31
CA LEU A 229 26.16 -0.87 -19.16
C LEU A 229 26.75 -0.10 -17.98
N LEU A 230 27.36 -0.80 -17.03
CA LEU A 230 28.01 -0.23 -15.83
C LEU A 230 29.53 -0.15 -15.97
N ALA A 231 30.11 -0.55 -17.11
CA ALA A 231 31.55 -0.53 -17.31
C ALA A 231 32.14 0.89 -17.09
N GLY A 232 33.17 0.96 -16.26
CA GLY A 232 33.80 2.24 -15.89
C GLY A 232 33.04 3.09 -14.88
N ARG A 233 31.89 2.65 -14.37
CA ARG A 233 31.09 3.35 -13.35
C ARG A 233 31.30 2.72 -11.97
N LYS A 234 31.35 3.57 -10.96
CA LYS A 234 31.49 3.12 -9.56
C LYS A 234 30.13 3.17 -8.90
N VAL A 235 29.43 2.03 -8.86
CA VAL A 235 28.21 1.85 -8.08
C VAL A 235 28.59 1.17 -6.77
N GLU A 236 28.27 1.78 -5.64
CA GLU A 236 28.55 1.23 -4.33
C GLU A 236 27.54 0.12 -4.01
N GLN A 237 28.02 -1.03 -3.55
CA GLN A 237 27.17 -2.20 -3.24
C GLN A 237 26.33 -2.02 -1.98
N TYR A 238 26.80 -1.18 -1.07
CA TYR A 238 26.14 -0.95 0.21
C TYR A 238 24.69 -0.51 0.03
N GLY A 239 23.79 -1.18 0.74
CA GLY A 239 22.36 -0.88 0.66
C GLY A 239 21.64 -1.40 -0.59
N LEU A 240 22.31 -2.21 -1.43
CA LEU A 240 21.71 -2.91 -2.55
C LEU A 240 21.40 -4.37 -2.20
N SER A 241 20.41 -4.96 -2.88
CA SER A 241 19.98 -6.34 -2.70
C SER A 241 19.44 -6.89 -4.01
N VAL A 242 19.32 -8.22 -4.10
CA VAL A 242 18.54 -8.94 -5.12
C VAL A 242 17.36 -9.70 -4.50
N ALA A 243 17.16 -9.51 -3.19
CA ALA A 243 16.12 -10.15 -2.40
C ALA A 243 15.27 -9.13 -1.68
N SER A 244 14.05 -9.50 -1.31
CA SER A 244 13.13 -8.69 -0.52
C SER A 244 12.34 -9.58 0.43
N GLU A 245 12.07 -9.04 1.61
CA GLU A 245 11.25 -9.71 2.61
C GLU A 245 9.90 -9.00 2.81
N ARG A 246 9.73 -7.77 2.28
CA ARG A 246 8.57 -6.95 2.55
C ARG A 246 7.79 -6.67 1.29
N PHE A 247 6.53 -7.04 1.36
CA PHE A 247 5.58 -6.88 0.26
C PHE A 247 4.36 -6.11 0.72
N ARG A 248 3.65 -5.54 -0.22
CA ARG A 248 2.36 -4.89 -0.03
C ARG A 248 1.32 -5.56 -0.90
N ALA A 249 0.25 -6.03 -0.28
CA ALA A 249 -0.95 -6.42 -0.99
C ALA A 249 -1.93 -5.25 -1.03
N VAL A 250 -2.35 -4.85 -2.22
CA VAL A 250 -3.41 -3.87 -2.45
C VAL A 250 -4.61 -4.63 -2.99
N LEU A 251 -5.70 -4.55 -2.25
CA LEU A 251 -6.93 -5.29 -2.53
C LEU A 251 -8.06 -4.29 -2.77
N ASP A 252 -8.54 -4.24 -3.98
CA ASP A 252 -9.72 -3.46 -4.36
C ASP A 252 -10.90 -4.39 -4.49
N VAL A 253 -11.90 -4.21 -3.65
CA VAL A 253 -13.14 -5.01 -3.63
C VAL A 253 -14.30 -4.14 -4.01
N ALA A 254 -15.12 -4.63 -4.94
CA ALA A 254 -16.37 -4.03 -5.36
C ALA A 254 -17.51 -5.03 -5.18
N LEU A 255 -18.63 -4.58 -4.62
CA LEU A 255 -19.86 -5.35 -4.46
C LEU A 255 -21.06 -4.41 -4.70
N GLY A 256 -21.72 -4.55 -5.85
CA GLY A 256 -22.69 -3.56 -6.30
C GLY A 256 -22.06 -2.16 -6.37
N GLU A 257 -22.65 -1.20 -5.67
CA GLU A 257 -22.15 0.18 -5.60
C GLU A 257 -21.09 0.38 -4.50
N HIS A 258 -20.92 -0.58 -3.62
CA HIS A 258 -19.99 -0.47 -2.50
C HIS A 258 -18.57 -0.81 -2.93
N ARG A 259 -17.60 -0.09 -2.37
CA ARG A 259 -16.18 -0.25 -2.65
C ARG A 259 -15.38 -0.27 -1.35
N LEU A 260 -14.34 -1.09 -1.32
CA LEU A 260 -13.39 -1.13 -0.22
C LEU A 260 -11.98 -1.33 -0.79
N ARG A 261 -11.01 -0.57 -0.30
CA ARG A 261 -9.59 -0.82 -0.54
C ARG A 261 -8.91 -1.18 0.76
N LEU A 262 -8.41 -2.41 0.83
CA LEU A 262 -7.54 -2.89 1.90
C LEU A 262 -6.10 -2.90 1.42
N VAL A 263 -5.20 -2.35 2.22
CA VAL A 263 -3.75 -2.40 1.99
C VAL A 263 -3.12 -3.13 3.15
N SER A 264 -2.45 -4.26 2.86
CA SER A 264 -1.78 -5.10 3.86
C SER A 264 -0.28 -5.14 3.59
N ASP A 265 0.51 -4.75 4.57
CA ASP A 265 1.96 -4.89 4.52
C ASP A 265 2.34 -6.28 5.08
N LEU A 266 3.08 -7.05 4.28
CA LEU A 266 3.42 -8.45 4.51
C LEU A 266 4.93 -8.59 4.72
N LEU A 267 5.33 -9.52 5.58
CA LEU A 267 6.72 -9.93 5.79
C LEU A 267 6.86 -11.40 5.48
N THR A 268 7.72 -11.73 4.53
CA THR A 268 8.16 -13.10 4.28
C THR A 268 9.35 -13.43 5.18
N ARG A 269 9.29 -14.56 5.85
CA ARG A 269 10.35 -14.99 6.78
C ARG A 269 11.10 -16.18 6.21
N SER A 270 12.35 -16.33 6.63
CA SER A 270 13.21 -17.45 6.26
C SER A 270 12.67 -18.83 6.71
N ASP A 271 11.78 -18.85 7.70
CA ASP A 271 11.08 -20.07 8.14
C ASP A 271 9.91 -20.48 7.22
N GLY A 272 9.74 -19.80 6.08
CA GLY A 272 8.68 -20.09 5.12
C GLY A 272 7.31 -19.56 5.54
N GLN A 273 7.24 -18.60 6.45
CA GLN A 273 5.99 -17.96 6.86
C GLN A 273 5.82 -16.58 6.21
N VAL A 274 4.57 -16.19 5.98
CA VAL A 274 4.19 -14.85 5.59
C VAL A 274 3.34 -14.24 6.69
N GLN A 275 3.89 -13.22 7.35
CA GLN A 275 3.24 -12.49 8.43
C GLN A 275 2.60 -11.20 7.91
N ILE A 276 1.43 -10.87 8.44
CA ILE A 276 0.80 -9.58 8.21
C ILE A 276 1.34 -8.61 9.27
N LEU A 277 2.06 -7.59 8.83
CA LEU A 277 2.60 -6.57 9.71
C LEU A 277 1.57 -5.51 10.05
N ARG A 278 0.76 -5.13 9.06
CA ARG A 278 -0.22 -4.06 9.20
C ARG A 278 -1.30 -4.17 8.14
N ARG A 279 -2.51 -3.79 8.52
CA ARG A 279 -3.64 -3.54 7.62
C ARG A 279 -4.08 -2.09 7.74
N ARG A 280 -4.50 -1.51 6.64
CA ARG A 280 -5.14 -0.19 6.61
C ARG A 280 -6.20 -0.15 5.53
N LEU A 281 -7.27 0.55 5.81
CA LEU A 281 -8.24 0.94 4.80
C LEU A 281 -7.74 2.20 4.09
N ALA A 282 -7.92 2.25 2.79
CA ALA A 282 -7.60 3.41 1.98
C ALA A 282 -8.83 3.81 1.16
N ALA A 283 -8.87 5.07 0.73
CA ALA A 283 -9.95 5.51 -0.13
C ALA A 283 -9.92 4.70 -1.44
N PRO A 284 -11.07 4.16 -1.88
CA PRO A 284 -11.18 3.52 -3.18
C PRO A 284 -10.81 4.51 -4.29
N GLY A 285 -10.07 4.05 -5.29
CA GLY A 285 -9.75 4.88 -6.47
C GLY A 285 -8.56 5.85 -6.32
N LEU A 286 -7.93 5.98 -5.15
CA LEU A 286 -6.62 6.63 -5.08
C LEU A 286 -5.58 5.66 -5.62
N PRO A 287 -4.85 6.00 -6.71
CA PRO A 287 -3.76 5.16 -7.17
C PRO A 287 -2.72 5.07 -6.04
N PHE A 288 -2.52 3.88 -5.50
CA PHE A 288 -1.25 3.57 -4.89
C PHE A 288 -0.32 3.27 -6.06
N SER A 289 0.27 4.33 -6.62
CA SER A 289 1.20 4.31 -7.75
C SER A 289 0.80 3.33 -8.88
N GLU A 290 0.26 3.85 -10.00
CA GLU A 290 0.58 3.25 -11.28
C GLU A 290 2.06 3.37 -11.58
#